data_e3f0155be96363c396f6c2505003670e
#
_entry.id   e3f0155be96363c396f6c2505003670e
#
_cell.length_a   1.000
_cell.length_b   1.000
_cell.length_c   1.000
_cell.angle_alpha   90.00
_cell.angle_beta   90.00
_cell.angle_gamma   90.00
#
_symmetry.space_group_name_H-M   'P 1'
#
loop_
_entity.id
_entity.type
_entity.pdbx_description
1 polymer ?
#
loop_
_entity_poly.entity_id
_entity_poly.type
_entity_poly.pdbx_seq_one_letter_code
_entity_poly.pdbx_strand_id
1 'polypeptide(L)'
;MCIRDSAIKKDFKNLTIDRLAKEPLVTYAFSVNPETSFSETFRNAGLEPNVVFAARDADIIKTYVKMGMGIGIVSGMAYECDDHENFAAISGETIFPKCTAWFGFRRGMLLTNYVISFINLFAPHISPKLIVKAAEANKQSDINKILGGIELPVKGGCDQIQT
;
A
#
# COMPACT_ATOMS: atom_id res chain seq x y z
N MET A 1 7.26 -4.09 3.72
CA MET A 1 8.48 -4.33 2.91
C MET A 1 8.79 -5.79 2.94
N CYS A 2 9.20 -6.38 1.82
CA CYS A 2 9.56 -7.79 1.71
C CYS A 2 11.03 -7.93 1.35
N ILE A 3 11.76 -8.83 2.02
CA ILE A 3 13.18 -9.06 1.77
C ILE A 3 13.45 -10.55 1.76
N ARG A 4 14.22 -11.01 0.77
CA ARG A 4 14.79 -12.33 0.78
C ARG A 4 16.10 -12.31 1.57
N ASP A 5 16.29 -13.34 2.38
CA ASP A 5 17.49 -13.76 3.10
C ASP A 5 18.79 -12.98 2.76
N SER A 6 19.00 -11.86 3.42
CA SER A 6 20.22 -11.07 3.28
C SER A 6 20.76 -10.71 4.66
N ALA A 7 21.99 -10.23 4.72
CA ALA A 7 22.62 -9.72 5.94
C ALA A 7 21.76 -8.66 6.68
N ILE A 8 20.81 -8.06 5.97
CA ILE A 8 19.85 -7.09 6.49
C ILE A 8 18.86 -7.74 7.46
N LYS A 9 18.54 -9.05 7.29
CA LYS A 9 17.59 -9.78 8.14
C LYS A 9 17.96 -9.75 9.63
N LYS A 10 19.21 -9.57 9.97
CA LYS A 10 19.68 -9.54 11.37
C LYS A 10 19.48 -8.18 12.06
N ASP A 11 19.26 -7.10 11.30
CA ASP A 11 19.29 -5.72 11.80
C ASP A 11 18.02 -4.91 11.51
N PHE A 12 16.93 -5.59 11.22
CA PHE A 12 15.69 -5.01 10.75
C PHE A 12 14.97 -4.09 11.74
N LYS A 13 15.13 -4.32 13.03
CA LYS A 13 14.48 -3.52 14.07
C LYS A 13 14.87 -2.03 14.04
N ASN A 14 15.94 -1.69 13.33
CA ASN A 14 16.50 -0.34 13.21
C ASN A 14 16.58 0.14 11.75
N LEU A 15 15.65 -0.29 10.88
CA LEU A 15 15.67 0.18 9.51
C LEU A 15 15.28 1.65 9.43
N THR A 16 16.25 2.49 9.06
CA THR A 16 16.06 3.92 8.82
C THR A 16 15.97 4.21 7.32
N ILE A 17 15.43 5.37 6.96
CA ILE A 17 15.35 5.80 5.57
C ILE A 17 16.74 5.96 4.94
N ASP A 18 17.73 6.42 5.71
CA ASP A 18 19.13 6.56 5.24
C ASP A 18 19.75 5.22 4.85
N ARG A 19 19.42 4.17 5.61
CA ARG A 19 19.88 2.82 5.30
C ARG A 19 19.14 2.27 4.10
N LEU A 20 17.82 2.48 4.05
CA LEU A 20 16.97 2.03 2.96
C LEU A 20 17.38 2.66 1.62
N ALA A 21 17.78 3.94 1.61
CA ALA A 21 18.25 4.63 0.40
C ALA A 21 19.49 4.03 -0.24
N LYS A 22 20.32 3.34 0.56
CA LYS A 22 21.59 2.71 0.10
C LYS A 22 21.37 1.31 -0.48
N GLU A 23 20.23 0.69 -0.17
CA GLU A 23 19.94 -0.65 -0.63
C GLU A 23 19.26 -0.64 -2.01
N PRO A 24 19.46 -1.69 -2.82
CA PRO A 24 18.72 -1.82 -4.07
C PRO A 24 17.24 -2.05 -3.76
N LEU A 25 16.39 -1.19 -4.32
CA LEU A 25 14.94 -1.22 -4.09
C LEU A 25 14.19 -1.72 -5.32
N VAL A 26 13.19 -2.55 -5.08
CA VAL A 26 12.22 -3.01 -6.07
C VAL A 26 10.85 -2.51 -5.63
N THR A 27 10.16 -1.72 -6.45
CA THR A 27 8.90 -1.08 -6.05
C THR A 27 7.91 -0.98 -7.21
N TYR A 28 6.77 -0.34 -6.96
CA TYR A 28 5.80 -0.09 -8.02
C TYR A 28 6.27 1.01 -8.97
N ALA A 29 5.97 0.84 -10.27
CA ALA A 29 6.32 1.83 -11.29
C ALA A 29 5.68 3.21 -11.02
N PHE A 30 4.46 3.25 -10.46
CA PHE A 30 3.84 4.50 -10.07
C PHE A 30 4.51 5.17 -8.85
N SER A 31 5.16 4.39 -7.97
CA SER A 31 5.83 4.93 -6.78
C SER A 31 7.04 5.80 -7.11
N VAL A 32 7.63 5.61 -8.28
CA VAL A 32 8.79 6.40 -8.74
C VAL A 32 8.38 7.81 -9.19
N ASN A 33 7.09 8.08 -9.38
CA ASN A 33 6.60 9.41 -9.71
C ASN A 33 6.90 10.38 -8.54
N PRO A 34 7.45 11.58 -8.82
CA PRO A 34 7.80 12.58 -7.81
C PRO A 34 6.66 13.02 -6.86
N GLU A 35 5.41 12.88 -7.30
CA GLU A 35 4.22 13.27 -6.52
C GLU A 35 3.72 12.20 -5.56
N THR A 36 4.38 11.04 -5.48
CA THR A 36 3.96 9.95 -4.61
C THR A 36 4.55 10.08 -3.21
N SER A 37 3.85 9.54 -2.23
CA SER A 37 4.33 9.51 -0.84
C SER A 37 5.67 8.77 -0.69
N PHE A 38 5.95 7.78 -1.54
CA PHE A 38 7.23 7.10 -1.58
C PHE A 38 8.36 8.08 -1.95
N SER A 39 8.27 8.74 -3.11
CA SER A 39 9.27 9.70 -3.57
C SER A 39 9.38 10.92 -2.65
N GLU A 40 8.24 11.40 -2.12
CA GLU A 40 8.22 12.51 -1.17
C GLU A 40 8.93 12.17 0.13
N THR A 41 8.79 10.96 0.64
CA THR A 41 9.48 10.53 1.87
C THR A 41 11.00 10.61 1.73
N PHE A 42 11.56 10.12 0.62
CA PHE A 42 13.00 10.24 0.36
C PHE A 42 13.44 11.68 0.14
N ARG A 43 12.68 12.45 -0.65
CA ARG A 43 12.98 13.87 -0.90
C ARG A 43 12.98 14.70 0.38
N ASN A 44 12.05 14.48 1.30
CA ASN A 44 11.97 15.19 2.58
C ASN A 44 13.16 14.85 3.49
N ALA A 45 13.74 13.67 3.33
CA ALA A 45 14.98 13.28 4.01
C ALA A 45 16.26 13.76 3.28
N GLY A 46 16.13 14.43 2.13
CA GLY A 46 17.29 14.83 1.32
C GLY A 46 18.01 13.66 0.66
N LEU A 47 17.32 12.55 0.43
CA LEU A 47 17.87 11.30 -0.10
C LEU A 47 17.21 10.95 -1.44
N GLU A 48 17.93 10.15 -2.24
CA GLU A 48 17.40 9.54 -3.44
C GLU A 48 17.30 8.01 -3.26
N PRO A 49 16.16 7.37 -3.57
CA PRO A 49 16.03 5.94 -3.47
C PRO A 49 16.81 5.23 -4.59
N ASN A 50 17.55 4.20 -4.25
CA ASN A 50 18.25 3.36 -5.24
C ASN A 50 17.26 2.33 -5.86
N VAL A 51 16.34 2.78 -6.71
CA VAL A 51 15.37 1.92 -7.37
C VAL A 51 16.02 1.22 -8.55
N VAL A 52 16.30 -0.08 -8.40
CA VAL A 52 16.91 -0.92 -9.43
C VAL A 52 15.88 -1.58 -10.35
N PHE A 53 14.64 -1.71 -9.91
CA PHE A 53 13.56 -2.25 -10.73
C PHE A 53 12.20 -1.73 -10.26
N ALA A 54 11.32 -1.46 -11.22
CA ALA A 54 9.96 -1.02 -10.95
C ALA A 54 8.94 -1.85 -11.76
N ALA A 55 7.91 -2.37 -11.07
CA ALA A 55 6.88 -3.21 -11.67
C ALA A 55 5.48 -2.63 -11.48
N ARG A 56 4.49 -3.17 -12.21
CA ARG A 56 3.10 -2.71 -12.10
C ARG A 56 2.34 -3.35 -10.95
N ASP A 57 2.74 -4.55 -10.54
CA ASP A 57 2.05 -5.34 -9.51
C ASP A 57 3.02 -5.92 -8.49
N ALA A 58 2.46 -6.35 -7.36
CA ALA A 58 3.23 -6.86 -6.22
C ALA A 58 3.85 -8.24 -6.49
N ASP A 59 3.23 -9.08 -7.30
CA ASP A 59 3.71 -10.45 -7.53
C ASP A 59 4.99 -10.45 -8.34
N ILE A 60 5.09 -9.54 -9.32
CA ILE A 60 6.32 -9.31 -10.04
C ILE A 60 7.40 -8.78 -9.09
N ILE A 61 7.08 -7.80 -8.23
CA ILE A 61 8.03 -7.30 -7.22
C ILE A 61 8.52 -8.44 -6.32
N LYS A 62 7.60 -9.25 -5.77
CA LYS A 62 7.94 -10.42 -4.93
C LYS A 62 8.84 -11.40 -5.69
N THR A 63 8.56 -11.66 -6.95
CA THR A 63 9.37 -12.55 -7.79
C THR A 63 10.82 -12.06 -7.90
N TYR A 64 11.03 -10.79 -8.20
CA TYR A 64 12.39 -10.23 -8.32
C TYR A 64 13.11 -10.13 -6.97
N VAL A 65 12.39 -9.84 -5.91
CA VAL A 65 12.94 -9.92 -4.54
C VAL A 65 13.38 -11.35 -4.20
N LYS A 66 12.57 -12.35 -4.57
CA LYS A 66 12.92 -13.77 -4.40
C LYS A 66 14.17 -14.17 -5.19
N MET A 67 14.41 -13.54 -6.31
CA MET A 67 15.65 -13.71 -7.11
C MET A 67 16.86 -12.99 -6.49
N GLY A 68 16.68 -12.22 -5.42
CA GLY A 68 17.74 -11.51 -4.72
C GLY A 68 18.08 -10.14 -5.31
N MET A 69 17.19 -9.53 -6.09
CA MET A 69 17.43 -8.24 -6.73
C MET A 69 17.50 -7.08 -5.72
N GLY A 70 16.86 -7.20 -4.57
CA GLY A 70 16.88 -6.16 -3.55
C GLY A 70 15.71 -6.25 -2.56
N ILE A 71 15.39 -5.12 -1.95
CA ILE A 71 14.30 -4.95 -1.00
C ILE A 71 13.03 -4.57 -1.73
N GLY A 72 11.96 -5.35 -1.57
CA GLY A 72 10.65 -5.05 -2.12
C GLY A 72 9.88 -4.04 -1.25
N ILE A 73 9.45 -2.94 -1.84
CA ILE A 73 8.53 -2.00 -1.20
C ILE A 73 7.14 -2.24 -1.80
N VAL A 74 6.27 -2.88 -1.04
CA VAL A 74 4.92 -3.24 -1.47
C VAL A 74 3.88 -2.80 -0.44
N SER A 75 2.63 -2.71 -0.88
CA SER A 75 1.49 -2.51 0.02
C SER A 75 1.41 -3.66 1.03
N GLY A 76 1.07 -3.36 2.29
CA GLY A 76 0.84 -4.39 3.31
C GLY A 76 -0.23 -5.41 2.92
N MET A 77 -1.23 -4.99 2.13
CA MET A 77 -2.28 -5.90 1.61
C MET A 77 -1.77 -6.92 0.58
N ALA A 78 -0.62 -6.68 -0.03
CA ALA A 78 -0.03 -7.57 -1.01
C ALA A 78 0.85 -8.67 -0.39
N TYR A 79 1.08 -8.62 0.93
CA TYR A 79 1.81 -9.66 1.66
C TYR A 79 0.83 -10.71 2.15
N GLU A 80 0.97 -11.93 1.64
CA GLU A 80 0.13 -13.07 1.97
C GLU A 80 0.78 -13.95 3.06
N CYS A 81 -0.01 -14.78 3.75
CA CYS A 81 0.52 -15.58 4.84
C CYS A 81 1.59 -16.61 4.37
N ASP A 82 1.47 -17.13 3.15
CA ASP A 82 2.44 -18.07 2.59
C ASP A 82 3.76 -17.40 2.15
N ASP A 83 3.76 -16.08 2.04
CA ASP A 83 4.96 -15.32 1.69
C ASP A 83 6.07 -15.44 2.74
N HIS A 84 5.74 -15.73 4.01
CA HIS A 84 6.72 -15.87 5.10
C HIS A 84 7.77 -16.96 4.87
N GLU A 85 7.46 -17.97 4.06
CA GLU A 85 8.40 -19.03 3.68
C GLU A 85 9.55 -18.49 2.82
N ASN A 86 9.29 -17.46 2.04
CA ASN A 86 10.22 -16.91 1.05
C ASN A 86 10.79 -15.54 1.43
N PHE A 87 10.11 -14.80 2.29
CA PHE A 87 10.42 -13.41 2.61
C PHE A 87 10.39 -13.14 4.12
N ALA A 88 11.24 -12.24 4.59
CA ALA A 88 11.01 -11.52 5.83
C ALA A 88 10.23 -10.24 5.50
N ALA A 89 9.08 -10.04 6.14
CA ALA A 89 8.30 -8.83 5.98
C ALA A 89 8.43 -7.93 7.21
N ILE A 90 8.51 -6.62 6.97
CA ILE A 90 8.56 -5.61 8.01
C ILE A 90 7.53 -4.55 7.71
N SER A 91 6.92 -4.02 8.76
CA SER A 91 6.10 -2.84 8.65
C SER A 91 6.94 -1.63 8.20
N GLY A 92 6.47 -0.93 7.18
CA GLY A 92 7.07 0.32 6.71
C GLY A 92 6.47 1.55 7.38
N GLU A 93 5.61 1.41 8.39
CA GLU A 93 4.85 2.52 8.99
C GLU A 93 5.72 3.57 9.67
N THR A 94 6.92 3.21 10.11
CA THR A 94 7.89 4.13 10.70
C THR A 94 8.61 5.00 9.67
N ILE A 95 8.60 4.58 8.40
CA ILE A 95 9.31 5.26 7.31
C ILE A 95 8.32 5.94 6.36
N PHE A 96 7.28 5.22 5.97
CA PHE A 96 6.30 5.68 4.99
C PHE A 96 4.96 6.02 5.64
N PRO A 97 4.27 7.08 5.18
CA PRO A 97 2.94 7.39 5.66
C PRO A 97 1.94 6.29 5.26
N LYS A 98 0.88 6.15 6.04
CA LYS A 98 -0.22 5.26 5.71
C LYS A 98 -0.90 5.70 4.42
N CYS A 99 -1.12 4.76 3.51
CA CYS A 99 -1.83 5.00 2.27
C CYS A 99 -3.31 4.63 2.41
N THR A 100 -4.19 5.49 1.91
CA THR A 100 -5.63 5.21 1.85
C THR A 100 -5.98 4.62 0.50
N ALA A 101 -6.61 3.45 0.49
CA ALA A 101 -7.20 2.88 -0.71
C ALA A 101 -8.55 3.55 -0.98
N TRP A 102 -8.78 3.96 -2.23
CA TRP A 102 -9.99 4.62 -2.67
C TRP A 102 -10.77 3.74 -3.63
N PHE A 103 -12.07 3.71 -3.45
CA PHE A 103 -12.98 3.13 -4.43
C PHE A 103 -13.54 4.25 -5.31
N GLY A 104 -13.16 4.27 -6.58
CA GLY A 104 -13.58 5.28 -7.53
C GLY A 104 -14.58 4.74 -8.55
N PHE A 105 -15.63 5.51 -8.87
CA PHE A 105 -16.55 5.24 -9.95
C PHE A 105 -16.93 6.52 -10.66
N ARG A 106 -17.42 6.38 -11.90
CA ARG A 106 -17.79 7.52 -12.71
C ARG A 106 -19.01 8.23 -12.12
N ARG A 107 -18.95 9.54 -12.00
CA ARG A 107 -20.08 10.36 -11.52
C ARG A 107 -21.31 10.15 -12.39
N GLY A 108 -22.48 10.02 -11.76
CA GLY A 108 -23.75 9.76 -12.46
C GLY A 108 -23.93 8.30 -12.90
N MET A 109 -23.00 7.39 -12.54
CA MET A 109 -23.18 5.97 -12.79
C MET A 109 -24.26 5.41 -11.85
N LEU A 110 -25.24 4.70 -12.41
CA LEU A 110 -26.20 3.96 -11.62
C LEU A 110 -25.50 2.78 -10.93
N LEU A 111 -25.47 2.80 -9.60
CA LEU A 111 -24.93 1.68 -8.82
C LEU A 111 -25.96 0.55 -8.77
N THR A 112 -25.66 -0.52 -9.46
CA THR A 112 -26.44 -1.77 -9.40
C THR A 112 -26.17 -2.53 -8.11
N ASN A 113 -27.07 -3.41 -7.72
CA ASN A 113 -26.93 -4.19 -6.48
C ASN A 113 -25.62 -4.98 -6.38
N TYR A 114 -25.13 -5.54 -7.49
CA TYR A 114 -23.86 -6.28 -7.49
C TYR A 114 -22.65 -5.36 -7.27
N VAL A 115 -22.67 -4.11 -7.79
CA VAL A 115 -21.62 -3.12 -7.53
C VAL A 115 -21.63 -2.70 -6.06
N ILE A 116 -22.81 -2.46 -5.49
CA ILE A 116 -22.96 -2.14 -4.06
C ILE A 116 -22.44 -3.29 -3.19
N SER A 117 -22.81 -4.54 -3.53
CA SER A 117 -22.33 -5.73 -2.83
C SER A 117 -20.83 -5.88 -2.93
N PHE A 118 -20.24 -5.64 -4.09
CA PHE A 118 -18.77 -5.66 -4.28
C PHE A 118 -18.07 -4.60 -3.43
N ILE A 119 -18.56 -3.36 -3.43
CA ILE A 119 -18.00 -2.29 -2.59
C ILE A 119 -18.10 -2.66 -1.11
N ASN A 120 -19.24 -3.24 -0.68
CA ASN A 120 -19.43 -3.64 0.71
C ASN A 120 -18.52 -4.82 1.12
N LEU A 121 -18.24 -5.76 0.22
CA LEU A 121 -17.21 -6.81 0.45
C LEU A 121 -15.82 -6.22 0.61
N PHE A 122 -15.47 -5.26 -0.21
CA PHE A 122 -14.18 -4.57 -0.13
C PHE A 122 -14.07 -3.67 1.12
N ALA A 123 -15.15 -2.97 1.45
CA ALA A 123 -15.23 -2.01 2.56
C ALA A 123 -16.45 -2.31 3.47
N PRO A 124 -16.45 -3.41 4.24
CA PRO A 124 -17.60 -3.85 5.04
C PRO A 124 -17.99 -2.86 6.15
N HIS A 125 -17.08 -1.96 6.53
CA HIS A 125 -17.34 -0.87 7.47
C HIS A 125 -18.22 0.25 6.89
N ILE A 126 -18.46 0.27 5.56
CA ILE A 126 -19.34 1.23 4.89
C ILE A 126 -20.64 0.53 4.54
N SER A 127 -21.76 0.97 5.15
CA SER A 127 -23.04 0.34 4.88
C SER A 127 -23.52 0.58 3.44
N PRO A 128 -24.30 -0.35 2.84
CA PRO A 128 -24.86 -0.18 1.50
C PRO A 128 -25.64 1.13 1.32
N LYS A 129 -26.34 1.58 2.36
CA LYS A 129 -27.09 2.85 2.35
C LYS A 129 -26.16 4.07 2.20
N LEU A 130 -25.00 4.04 2.86
CA LEU A 130 -23.99 5.11 2.74
C LEU A 130 -23.32 5.10 1.37
N ILE A 131 -23.09 3.91 0.79
CA ILE A 131 -22.52 3.77 -0.56
C ILE A 131 -23.44 4.45 -1.58
N VAL A 132 -24.75 4.15 -1.54
CA VAL A 132 -25.75 4.75 -2.44
C VAL A 132 -25.80 6.25 -2.24
N LYS A 133 -25.92 6.72 -0.99
CA LYS A 133 -25.97 8.15 -0.67
C LYS A 133 -24.73 8.91 -1.12
N ALA A 134 -23.53 8.31 -0.98
CA ALA A 134 -22.30 8.91 -1.48
C ALA A 134 -22.23 8.95 -3.00
N ALA A 135 -22.80 7.95 -3.69
CA ALA A 135 -22.87 7.89 -5.15
C ALA A 135 -23.82 8.95 -5.76
N GLU A 136 -24.89 9.30 -5.05
CA GLU A 136 -25.85 10.33 -5.46
C GLU A 136 -25.33 11.75 -5.23
N ALA A 137 -24.27 11.91 -4.42
CA ALA A 137 -23.71 13.20 -4.10
C ALA A 137 -23.04 13.86 -5.32
N ASN A 138 -23.38 15.11 -5.59
CA ASN A 138 -22.87 15.85 -6.75
C ASN A 138 -21.51 16.52 -6.51
N LYS A 139 -21.14 16.74 -5.25
CA LYS A 139 -19.91 17.44 -4.87
C LYS A 139 -19.06 16.58 -3.93
N GLN A 140 -17.75 16.68 -4.08
CA GLN A 140 -16.79 16.00 -3.19
C GLN A 140 -16.98 16.41 -1.71
N SER A 141 -17.33 17.67 -1.46
CA SER A 141 -17.64 18.16 -0.11
C SER A 141 -18.79 17.41 0.56
N ASP A 142 -19.79 16.97 -0.21
CA ASP A 142 -20.94 16.25 0.31
C ASP A 142 -20.54 14.78 0.59
N ILE A 143 -19.74 14.18 -0.28
CA ILE A 143 -19.16 12.85 -0.06
C ILE A 143 -18.32 12.86 1.22
N ASN A 144 -17.47 13.87 1.41
CA ASN A 144 -16.64 14.00 2.60
C ASN A 144 -17.48 14.15 3.88
N LYS A 145 -18.62 14.84 3.82
CA LYS A 145 -19.56 14.93 4.96
C LYS A 145 -20.25 13.60 5.25
N ILE A 146 -20.64 12.85 4.21
CA ILE A 146 -21.31 11.55 4.33
C ILE A 146 -20.37 10.50 4.94
N LEU A 147 -19.09 10.53 4.55
CA LEU A 147 -18.07 9.56 4.94
C LEU A 147 -17.15 10.03 6.07
N GLY A 148 -17.18 11.31 6.40
CA GLY A 148 -16.21 11.98 7.30
C GLY A 148 -16.23 11.56 8.78
N GLY A 149 -17.16 10.69 9.19
CA GLY A 149 -17.19 10.11 10.54
C GLY A 149 -16.84 8.62 10.58
N ILE A 150 -16.40 8.05 9.45
CA ILE A 150 -16.11 6.63 9.36
C ILE A 150 -14.64 6.39 9.68
N GLU A 151 -14.38 5.58 10.69
CA GLU A 151 -13.05 5.09 10.99
C GLU A 151 -12.61 4.10 9.92
N LEU A 152 -11.45 4.39 9.30
CA LEU A 152 -10.90 3.52 8.25
C LEU A 152 -10.10 2.39 8.88
N PRO A 153 -10.48 1.13 8.68
CA PRO A 153 -9.71 0.00 9.19
C PRO A 153 -8.36 -0.08 8.48
N VAL A 154 -7.33 -0.38 9.25
CA VAL A 154 -6.02 -0.73 8.68
C VAL A 154 -6.11 -2.17 8.17
N LYS A 155 -5.90 -2.36 6.87
CA LYS A 155 -5.86 -3.69 6.26
C LYS A 155 -4.41 -4.10 6.02
N GLY A 156 -3.97 -5.15 6.69
CA GLY A 156 -2.76 -5.90 6.37
C GLY A 156 -3.11 -7.20 5.65
N GLY A 157 -2.19 -7.74 4.87
CA GLY A 157 -2.39 -9.03 4.19
C GLY A 157 -2.23 -10.23 5.13
N CYS A 158 -1.37 -10.14 6.15
CA CYS A 158 -1.12 -11.19 7.13
C CYS A 158 -0.67 -10.58 8.46
N ASP A 159 -1.11 -11.18 9.58
CA ASP A 159 -0.74 -10.76 10.95
C ASP A 159 0.73 -11.06 11.31
N GLN A 160 1.48 -11.73 10.44
CA GLN A 160 2.90 -12.10 10.66
C GLN A 160 3.90 -11.02 10.19
N ILE A 161 3.44 -9.82 9.86
CA ILE A 161 4.34 -8.71 9.58
C ILE A 161 5.00 -8.29 10.91
N GLN A 162 6.32 -8.43 11.01
CA GLN A 162 7.08 -8.00 12.17
C GLN A 162 7.01 -6.46 12.28
N THR A 163 6.48 -5.97 13.39
CA THR A 163 6.46 -4.56 13.76
C THR A 163 7.75 -4.12 14.41
#